data_c3c63020009a9ac36b40d53299159454
#
_entry.id   c3c63020009a9ac36b40d53299159454
#
_cell.length_a   1.000
_cell.length_b   1.000
_cell.length_c   1.000
_cell.angle_alpha   90.00
_cell.angle_beta   90.00
_cell.angle_gamma   90.00
#
_symmetry.space_group_name_H-M   'P 1'
#
loop_
_entity.id
_entity.type
_entity.pdbx_description
1 polymer ?
#
loop_
_entity_poly.entity_id
_entity_poly.type
_entity_poly.pdbx_seq_one_letter_code
_entity_poly.pdbx_strand_id
1 'polypeptide(L)'
;MHRVVDAGASRLGLVLGETASARDWASLIDHTLLKPEATDEDIKRLCEEAARYHFASVCVNPTWVRAASCNLRGSGVPVCTVIGFPLGATLSDVKAYEARRTIFDGAREVDMVINVGALKSGDDCLVEHDIRSVVEVAHEYDVTCKVIIETALLTDDEKVRACLAAKKAGADFVKTSTGFAKGGATVADIALMRRTVGPELGVKASGGVKGLADARKLVEAGATRIGASVGVKIAQEADGGRPSGSTGLAY
;
A
#
# COMPACT_ATOMS: atom_id res chain seq x y z
N MET A 1 -1.03 15.72 -12.44
CA MET A 1 -2.44 15.69 -12.06
C MET A 1 -3.15 14.43 -12.57
N HIS A 2 -3.04 14.05 -13.85
CA HIS A 2 -3.68 12.82 -14.37
C HIS A 2 -3.22 11.51 -13.69
N ARG A 3 -1.93 11.35 -13.37
CA ARG A 3 -1.37 10.10 -12.78
C ARG A 3 -1.91 9.75 -11.39
N VAL A 4 -2.15 10.75 -10.56
CA VAL A 4 -2.73 10.57 -9.21
C VAL A 4 -4.21 10.19 -9.31
N VAL A 5 -4.88 10.71 -10.35
CA VAL A 5 -6.27 10.41 -10.70
C VAL A 5 -6.41 8.94 -11.11
N ASP A 6 -5.54 8.44 -11.98
CA ASP A 6 -5.57 7.05 -12.47
C ASP A 6 -5.15 6.04 -11.40
N ALA A 7 -4.30 6.43 -10.43
CA ALA A 7 -3.92 5.61 -9.28
C ALA A 7 -4.99 5.55 -8.17
N GLY A 8 -6.19 6.09 -8.39
CA GLY A 8 -7.29 6.10 -7.41
C GLY A 8 -7.28 7.29 -6.46
N ALA A 9 -6.34 8.22 -6.58
CA ALA A 9 -6.32 9.43 -5.76
C ALA A 9 -7.37 10.48 -6.17
N SER A 10 -7.91 10.38 -7.40
CA SER A 10 -9.05 11.20 -7.88
C SER A 10 -10.37 10.95 -7.15
N ARG A 11 -10.38 9.93 -6.32
CA ARG A 11 -11.53 9.64 -5.43
C ARG A 11 -11.37 10.27 -4.04
N LEU A 12 -10.57 11.29 -3.95
CA LEU A 12 -10.46 12.19 -2.78
C LEU A 12 -11.81 12.90 -2.58
N GLY A 13 -12.64 12.34 -1.78
CA GLY A 13 -14.01 12.81 -1.54
C GLY A 13 -15.08 11.80 -1.92
N LEU A 14 -14.69 10.60 -2.39
CA LEU A 14 -15.63 9.49 -2.38
C LEU A 14 -15.87 9.12 -0.90
N VAL A 15 -16.80 9.82 -0.28
CA VAL A 15 -17.53 9.26 0.84
C VAL A 15 -18.24 8.06 0.20
N LEU A 16 -17.65 6.86 0.38
CA LEU A 16 -18.36 5.63 0.04
C LEU A 16 -19.61 5.66 0.91
N GLY A 17 -20.73 6.06 0.33
CA GLY A 17 -22.01 6.11 1.02
C GLY A 17 -22.39 4.72 1.54
N GLU A 18 -23.42 4.63 2.38
CA GLU A 18 -23.95 3.36 2.86
C GLU A 18 -24.30 2.38 1.72
N THR A 19 -24.41 2.87 0.49
CA THR A 19 -24.77 2.13 -0.74
C THR A 19 -23.58 1.72 -1.61
N ALA A 20 -22.31 1.91 -1.15
CA ALA A 20 -21.14 1.50 -1.92
C ALA A 20 -21.15 -0.01 -2.20
N SER A 21 -21.05 -0.37 -3.47
CA SER A 21 -21.07 -1.77 -3.93
C SER A 21 -19.78 -2.52 -3.55
N ALA A 22 -19.85 -3.86 -3.58
CA ALA A 22 -18.67 -4.71 -3.41
C ALA A 22 -17.51 -4.32 -4.37
N ARG A 23 -17.83 -3.92 -5.60
CA ARG A 23 -16.86 -3.48 -6.61
C ARG A 23 -16.19 -2.16 -6.21
N ASP A 24 -16.90 -1.23 -5.60
CA ASP A 24 -16.33 0.02 -5.12
C ASP A 24 -15.31 -0.25 -4.01
N TRP A 25 -15.65 -1.15 -3.08
CA TRP A 25 -14.74 -1.58 -2.03
C TRP A 25 -13.53 -2.33 -2.57
N ALA A 26 -13.74 -3.28 -3.50
CA ALA A 26 -12.67 -4.05 -4.13
C ALA A 26 -11.65 -3.14 -4.81
N SER A 27 -12.09 -2.07 -5.47
CA SER A 27 -11.22 -1.11 -6.14
C SER A 27 -10.31 -0.30 -5.20
N LEU A 28 -10.47 -0.41 -3.89
CA LEU A 28 -9.60 0.21 -2.88
C LEU A 28 -8.64 -0.78 -2.25
N ILE A 29 -8.72 -2.08 -2.56
CA ILE A 29 -7.98 -3.12 -1.85
C ILE A 29 -6.71 -3.50 -2.62
N ASP A 30 -5.56 -3.37 -1.95
CA ASP A 30 -4.34 -4.08 -2.32
C ASP A 30 -4.35 -5.44 -1.60
N HIS A 31 -4.67 -6.51 -2.35
CA HIS A 31 -4.72 -7.86 -1.81
C HIS A 31 -3.31 -8.36 -1.52
N THR A 32 -2.98 -8.59 -0.24
CA THR A 32 -1.59 -8.61 0.23
C THR A 32 -1.18 -9.95 0.78
N LEU A 33 -0.03 -10.45 0.34
CA LEU A 33 0.65 -11.62 0.89
C LEU A 33 2.16 -11.37 0.94
N LEU A 34 2.69 -11.10 2.14
CA LEU A 34 4.10 -10.75 2.37
C LEU A 34 4.81 -11.72 3.32
N LYS A 35 4.17 -12.83 3.68
CA LYS A 35 4.78 -13.87 4.50
C LYS A 35 6.04 -14.42 3.82
N PRO A 36 7.17 -14.59 4.53
CA PRO A 36 8.39 -15.13 3.95
C PRO A 36 8.24 -16.59 3.50
N GLU A 37 7.34 -17.35 4.12
CA GLU A 37 7.03 -18.75 3.79
C GLU A 37 5.99 -18.92 2.68
N ALA A 38 5.49 -17.83 2.07
CA ALA A 38 4.52 -17.92 0.97
C ALA A 38 5.05 -18.76 -0.19
N THR A 39 4.22 -19.67 -0.68
CA THR A 39 4.52 -20.58 -1.78
C THR A 39 4.01 -20.05 -3.13
N ASP A 40 4.45 -20.68 -4.24
CA ASP A 40 3.94 -20.39 -5.58
C ASP A 40 2.41 -20.60 -5.67
N GLU A 41 1.90 -21.64 -5.01
CA GLU A 41 0.46 -21.93 -4.97
C GLU A 41 -0.32 -20.82 -4.23
N ASP A 42 0.26 -20.26 -3.15
CA ASP A 42 -0.34 -19.14 -2.44
C ASP A 42 -0.39 -17.87 -3.29
N ILE A 43 0.67 -17.60 -4.05
CA ILE A 43 0.73 -16.48 -4.99
C ILE A 43 -0.29 -16.65 -6.12
N LYS A 44 -0.41 -17.85 -6.68
CA LYS A 44 -1.39 -18.15 -7.71
C LYS A 44 -2.81 -17.92 -7.20
N ARG A 45 -3.15 -18.44 -6.02
CA ARG A 45 -4.46 -18.23 -5.37
C ARG A 45 -4.73 -16.73 -5.13
N LEU A 46 -3.74 -15.99 -4.62
CA LEU A 46 -3.83 -14.54 -4.42
C LEU A 46 -4.21 -13.81 -5.72
N CYS A 47 -3.56 -14.17 -6.82
CA CYS A 47 -3.80 -13.59 -8.14
C CYS A 47 -5.19 -13.96 -8.69
N GLU A 48 -5.63 -15.21 -8.54
CA GLU A 48 -6.96 -15.66 -8.92
C GLU A 48 -8.06 -14.91 -8.16
N GLU A 49 -7.89 -14.74 -6.85
CA GLU A 49 -8.79 -13.94 -6.02
C GLU A 49 -8.83 -12.47 -6.48
N ALA A 50 -7.65 -11.88 -6.72
CA ALA A 50 -7.57 -10.49 -7.15
C ALA A 50 -8.22 -10.24 -8.52
N ALA A 51 -8.00 -11.14 -9.47
CA ALA A 51 -8.64 -11.08 -10.79
C ALA A 51 -10.16 -11.24 -10.71
N ARG A 52 -10.64 -12.17 -9.87
CA ARG A 52 -12.07 -12.44 -9.67
C ARG A 52 -12.82 -11.26 -9.06
N TYR A 53 -12.23 -10.62 -8.07
CA TYR A 53 -12.86 -9.49 -7.34
C TYR A 53 -12.51 -8.13 -7.92
N HIS A 54 -11.61 -8.05 -8.89
CA HIS A 54 -11.09 -6.81 -9.48
C HIS A 54 -10.48 -5.88 -8.42
N PHE A 55 -9.59 -6.42 -7.58
CA PHE A 55 -8.90 -5.64 -6.58
C PHE A 55 -7.98 -4.56 -7.22
N ALA A 56 -7.67 -3.53 -6.44
CA ALA A 56 -6.81 -2.43 -6.90
C ALA A 56 -5.41 -2.92 -7.31
N SER A 57 -4.84 -3.86 -6.55
CA SER A 57 -3.59 -4.55 -6.86
C SER A 57 -3.46 -5.86 -6.08
N VAL A 58 -2.47 -6.68 -6.44
CA VAL A 58 -1.87 -7.64 -5.50
C VAL A 58 -0.58 -7.03 -4.95
N CYS A 59 -0.26 -7.30 -3.67
CA CYS A 59 0.97 -6.85 -3.05
C CYS A 59 1.78 -8.05 -2.54
N VAL A 60 2.97 -8.25 -3.13
CA VAL A 60 3.82 -9.43 -2.90
C VAL A 60 5.28 -9.04 -2.64
N ASN A 61 6.06 -9.96 -2.05
CA ASN A 61 7.51 -9.78 -1.93
C ASN A 61 8.19 -9.73 -3.32
N PRO A 62 9.35 -9.06 -3.46
CA PRO A 62 10.06 -8.88 -4.72
C PRO A 62 10.27 -10.16 -5.52
N THR A 63 10.60 -11.27 -4.87
CA THR A 63 10.83 -12.57 -5.50
C THR A 63 9.62 -13.09 -6.28
N TRP A 64 8.39 -12.68 -5.92
CA TRP A 64 7.15 -13.15 -6.51
C TRP A 64 6.57 -12.26 -7.61
N VAL A 65 7.19 -11.09 -7.87
CA VAL A 65 6.66 -10.12 -8.83
C VAL A 65 6.48 -10.72 -10.22
N ARG A 66 7.48 -11.45 -10.72
CA ARG A 66 7.42 -12.07 -12.05
C ARG A 66 6.32 -13.12 -12.15
N ALA A 67 6.18 -13.98 -11.14
CA ALA A 67 5.11 -14.99 -11.09
C ALA A 67 3.73 -14.33 -11.03
N ALA A 68 3.53 -13.35 -10.15
CA ALA A 68 2.28 -12.61 -10.04
C ALA A 68 1.93 -11.86 -11.33
N SER A 69 2.91 -11.22 -11.98
CA SER A 69 2.70 -10.53 -13.26
C SER A 69 2.28 -11.50 -14.38
N CYS A 70 2.82 -12.71 -14.40
CA CYS A 70 2.39 -13.74 -15.34
C CYS A 70 0.96 -14.24 -15.06
N ASN A 71 0.64 -14.51 -13.79
CA ASN A 71 -0.69 -15.00 -13.37
C ASN A 71 -1.80 -13.97 -13.59
N LEU A 72 -1.50 -12.66 -13.50
CA LEU A 72 -2.46 -11.58 -13.68
C LEU A 72 -2.59 -11.07 -15.13
N ARG A 73 -1.91 -11.69 -16.08
CA ARG A 73 -1.96 -11.26 -17.49
C ARG A 73 -3.39 -11.24 -18.01
N GLY A 74 -3.82 -10.09 -18.51
CA GLY A 74 -5.17 -9.89 -19.06
C GLY A 74 -6.26 -9.60 -18.04
N SER A 75 -5.98 -9.64 -16.72
CA SER A 75 -6.96 -9.34 -15.68
C SER A 75 -7.20 -7.84 -15.46
N GLY A 76 -6.23 -6.99 -15.84
CA GLY A 76 -6.23 -5.56 -15.54
C GLY A 76 -5.79 -5.23 -14.11
N VAL A 77 -5.47 -6.21 -13.27
CA VAL A 77 -4.99 -5.98 -11.89
C VAL A 77 -3.47 -5.82 -11.89
N PRO A 78 -2.93 -4.69 -11.41
CA PRO A 78 -1.49 -4.45 -11.34
C PRO A 78 -0.83 -5.24 -10.21
N VAL A 79 0.48 -5.48 -10.35
CA VAL A 79 1.32 -6.01 -9.29
C VAL A 79 1.97 -4.87 -8.54
N CYS A 80 1.76 -4.82 -7.22
CA CYS A 80 2.50 -4.03 -6.26
C CYS A 80 3.57 -4.90 -5.59
N THR A 81 4.72 -4.30 -5.27
CA THR A 81 5.74 -4.97 -4.46
C THR A 81 6.33 -4.02 -3.42
N VAL A 82 7.09 -4.57 -2.49
CA VAL A 82 7.71 -3.82 -1.40
C VAL A 82 9.19 -3.57 -1.65
N ILE A 83 9.71 -2.43 -1.15
CA ILE A 83 11.11 -2.00 -1.34
C ILE A 83 11.73 -1.65 0.00
N GLY A 84 12.94 -2.16 0.26
CA GLY A 84 13.65 -1.99 1.54
C GLY A 84 12.91 -2.61 2.73
N PHE A 85 12.10 -3.60 2.46
CA PHE A 85 11.09 -4.12 3.38
C PHE A 85 11.58 -5.29 4.25
N PRO A 86 11.15 -5.39 5.54
CA PRO A 86 10.21 -4.48 6.20
C PRO A 86 10.89 -3.35 6.99
N LEU A 87 12.21 -3.31 7.08
CA LEU A 87 12.93 -2.47 8.03
C LEU A 87 13.25 -1.05 7.55
N GLY A 88 13.31 -0.84 6.24
CA GLY A 88 13.73 0.44 5.65
C GLY A 88 15.21 0.81 5.90
N ALA A 89 15.96 -0.06 6.59
CA ALA A 89 17.29 0.20 7.11
C ALA A 89 18.41 -0.24 6.14
N THR A 90 18.22 0.00 4.85
CA THR A 90 19.25 -0.23 3.83
C THR A 90 19.61 1.08 3.11
N LEU A 91 20.59 1.04 2.22
CA LEU A 91 21.07 2.20 1.50
C LEU A 91 20.05 2.65 0.43
N SER A 92 20.00 3.94 0.15
CA SER A 92 19.03 4.51 -0.79
C SER A 92 19.23 4.01 -2.23
N ASP A 93 20.49 3.83 -2.67
CA ASP A 93 20.82 3.27 -3.98
C ASP A 93 20.44 1.79 -4.10
N VAL A 94 20.51 1.02 -3.01
CA VAL A 94 20.04 -0.37 -2.96
C VAL A 94 18.52 -0.43 -3.12
N LYS A 95 17.77 0.47 -2.45
CA LYS A 95 16.31 0.58 -2.62
C LYS A 95 15.95 0.98 -4.05
N ALA A 96 16.65 1.94 -4.63
CA ALA A 96 16.46 2.36 -6.02
C ALA A 96 16.74 1.21 -7.00
N TYR A 97 17.79 0.42 -6.76
CA TYR A 97 18.08 -0.77 -7.55
C TYR A 97 16.98 -1.84 -7.43
N GLU A 98 16.53 -2.12 -6.19
CA GLU A 98 15.44 -3.09 -5.95
C GLU A 98 14.14 -2.66 -6.65
N ALA A 99 13.80 -1.36 -6.60
CA ALA A 99 12.65 -0.82 -7.32
C ALA A 99 12.78 -1.03 -8.83
N ARG A 100 13.92 -0.65 -9.43
CA ARG A 100 14.17 -0.83 -10.85
C ARG A 100 14.09 -2.29 -11.25
N ARG A 101 14.68 -3.18 -10.46
CA ARG A 101 14.70 -4.62 -10.74
C ARG A 101 13.29 -5.21 -10.74
N THR A 102 12.48 -4.87 -9.73
CA THR A 102 11.12 -5.38 -9.62
C THR A 102 10.16 -4.79 -10.67
N ILE A 103 10.37 -3.54 -11.08
CA ILE A 103 9.64 -2.92 -12.20
C ILE A 103 9.91 -3.70 -13.50
N PHE A 104 11.14 -4.09 -13.79
CA PHE A 104 11.47 -4.94 -14.95
C PHE A 104 10.86 -6.34 -14.86
N ASP A 105 10.64 -6.87 -13.66
CA ASP A 105 9.92 -8.14 -13.47
C ASP A 105 8.39 -7.99 -13.59
N GLY A 106 7.86 -6.77 -13.69
CA GLY A 106 6.45 -6.50 -14.00
C GLY A 106 5.68 -5.76 -12.92
N ALA A 107 6.34 -5.24 -11.87
CA ALA A 107 5.67 -4.37 -10.90
C ALA A 107 5.15 -3.09 -11.57
N ARG A 108 3.97 -2.63 -11.16
CA ARG A 108 3.34 -1.38 -11.58
C ARG A 108 3.07 -0.43 -10.41
N GLU A 109 3.26 -0.92 -9.20
CA GLU A 109 3.24 -0.14 -7.97
C GLU A 109 4.37 -0.62 -7.07
N VAL A 110 4.99 0.28 -6.31
CA VAL A 110 6.02 -0.05 -5.32
C VAL A 110 5.70 0.62 -3.98
N ASP A 111 5.84 -0.14 -2.88
CA ASP A 111 5.63 0.31 -1.51
C ASP A 111 6.99 0.32 -0.79
N MET A 112 7.70 1.45 -0.74
CA MET A 112 8.99 1.56 -0.08
C MET A 112 8.85 1.85 1.41
N VAL A 113 9.77 1.35 2.24
CA VAL A 113 9.86 1.69 3.66
C VAL A 113 10.91 2.78 3.86
N ILE A 114 10.55 3.84 4.62
CA ILE A 114 11.50 4.93 4.95
C ILE A 114 12.64 4.42 5.85
N ASN A 115 13.74 5.17 5.89
CA ASN A 115 14.77 4.98 6.92
C ASN A 115 14.27 5.58 8.25
N VAL A 116 13.64 4.75 9.08
CA VAL A 116 13.07 5.15 10.37
C VAL A 116 14.15 5.68 11.32
N GLY A 117 15.35 5.07 11.30
CA GLY A 117 16.48 5.51 12.13
C GLY A 117 16.94 6.91 11.79
N ALA A 118 17.03 7.25 10.51
CA ALA A 118 17.36 8.60 10.05
C ALA A 118 16.31 9.63 10.50
N LEU A 119 15.02 9.30 10.33
CA LEU A 119 13.93 10.17 10.79
C LEU A 119 14.00 10.45 12.28
N LYS A 120 14.22 9.42 13.10
CA LYS A 120 14.36 9.56 14.57
C LYS A 120 15.59 10.35 14.99
N SER A 121 16.65 10.31 14.18
CA SER A 121 17.86 11.09 14.39
C SER A 121 17.71 12.57 13.95
N GLY A 122 16.56 12.96 13.39
CA GLY A 122 16.34 14.30 12.89
C GLY A 122 16.94 14.58 11.51
N ASP A 123 17.41 13.54 10.81
CA ASP A 123 18.00 13.68 9.46
C ASP A 123 16.92 13.58 8.38
N ASP A 124 16.09 14.63 8.30
CA ASP A 124 15.01 14.71 7.31
C ASP A 124 15.56 14.78 5.87
N CYS A 125 16.78 15.31 5.70
CA CYS A 125 17.42 15.36 4.38
C CYS A 125 17.73 13.96 3.85
N LEU A 126 18.25 13.07 4.70
CA LEU A 126 18.48 11.68 4.32
C LEU A 126 17.17 10.95 4.06
N VAL A 127 16.13 11.17 4.87
CA VAL A 127 14.80 10.56 4.65
C VAL A 127 14.20 11.01 3.31
N GLU A 128 14.25 12.31 2.99
CA GLU A 128 13.78 12.83 1.71
C GLU A 128 14.58 12.25 0.53
N HIS A 129 15.91 12.21 0.64
CA HIS A 129 16.77 11.64 -0.38
C HIS A 129 16.47 10.16 -0.62
N ASP A 130 16.32 9.38 0.45
CA ASP A 130 15.97 7.96 0.41
C ASP A 130 14.65 7.71 -0.34
N ILE A 131 13.61 8.49 -0.03
CA ILE A 131 12.33 8.42 -0.71
C ILE A 131 12.47 8.84 -2.18
N ARG A 132 13.13 9.96 -2.44
CA ARG A 132 13.31 10.51 -3.79
C ARG A 132 14.00 9.53 -4.73
N SER A 133 15.02 8.81 -4.24
CA SER A 133 15.76 7.84 -5.05
C SER A 133 14.87 6.71 -5.60
N VAL A 134 13.84 6.30 -4.84
CA VAL A 134 12.87 5.29 -5.29
C VAL A 134 11.78 5.90 -6.16
N VAL A 135 11.27 7.10 -5.79
CA VAL A 135 10.24 7.82 -6.55
C VAL A 135 10.71 8.11 -7.97
N GLU A 136 11.94 8.62 -8.14
CA GLU A 136 12.50 8.93 -9.45
C GLU A 136 12.57 7.68 -10.34
N VAL A 137 13.02 6.56 -9.79
CA VAL A 137 13.02 5.27 -10.52
C VAL A 137 11.61 4.82 -10.87
N ALA A 138 10.66 4.91 -9.94
CA ALA A 138 9.28 4.51 -10.21
C ALA A 138 8.66 5.37 -11.32
N HIS A 139 8.81 6.68 -11.24
CA HIS A 139 8.24 7.61 -12.20
C HIS A 139 8.90 7.57 -13.59
N GLU A 140 10.18 7.16 -13.68
CA GLU A 140 10.84 6.89 -14.97
C GLU A 140 10.06 5.87 -15.82
N TYR A 141 9.36 4.94 -15.17
CA TYR A 141 8.59 3.86 -15.80
C TYR A 141 7.07 3.96 -15.62
N ASP A 142 6.55 5.12 -15.25
CA ASP A 142 5.11 5.35 -14.97
C ASP A 142 4.54 4.43 -13.87
N VAL A 143 5.34 4.09 -12.88
CA VAL A 143 4.99 3.23 -11.74
C VAL A 143 4.64 4.06 -10.53
N THR A 144 3.55 3.72 -9.84
CA THR A 144 3.10 4.37 -8.60
C THR A 144 4.05 4.04 -7.43
N CYS A 145 4.50 5.06 -6.70
CA CYS A 145 5.33 4.90 -5.50
C CYS A 145 4.55 5.28 -4.24
N LYS A 146 4.47 4.34 -3.28
CA LYS A 146 3.87 4.56 -1.96
C LYS A 146 4.95 4.47 -0.88
N VAL A 147 4.87 5.36 0.12
CA VAL A 147 5.88 5.50 1.16
C VAL A 147 5.34 5.00 2.50
N ILE A 148 5.87 3.87 2.97
CA ILE A 148 5.55 3.29 4.28
C ILE A 148 6.33 4.06 5.34
N ILE A 149 5.61 4.76 6.23
CA ILE A 149 6.26 5.54 7.30
C ILE A 149 6.39 4.76 8.61
N GLU A 150 5.71 3.62 8.77
CA GLU A 150 5.67 2.75 9.95
C GLU A 150 5.19 3.49 11.20
N THR A 151 3.93 3.92 11.19
CA THR A 151 3.33 4.81 12.20
C THR A 151 3.48 4.31 13.63
N ALA A 152 3.50 2.99 13.85
CA ALA A 152 3.63 2.40 15.19
C ALA A 152 4.98 2.67 15.88
N LEU A 153 5.99 3.09 15.13
CA LEU A 153 7.32 3.45 15.64
C LEU A 153 7.50 4.96 15.84
N LEU A 154 6.54 5.78 15.43
CA LEU A 154 6.68 7.22 15.31
C LEU A 154 5.78 7.98 16.28
N THR A 155 6.28 9.10 16.80
CA THR A 155 5.46 10.14 17.42
C THR A 155 4.64 10.87 16.35
N ASP A 156 3.62 11.64 16.74
CA ASP A 156 2.80 12.38 15.78
C ASP A 156 3.61 13.43 15.01
N ASP A 157 4.59 14.08 15.65
CA ASP A 157 5.51 15.00 14.99
C ASP A 157 6.38 14.27 13.93
N GLU A 158 6.92 13.12 14.27
CA GLU A 158 7.68 12.29 13.33
C GLU A 158 6.81 11.80 12.16
N LYS A 159 5.54 11.44 12.39
CA LYS A 159 4.59 11.10 11.31
C LYS A 159 4.37 12.27 10.36
N VAL A 160 4.21 13.48 10.91
CA VAL A 160 4.08 14.70 10.09
C VAL A 160 5.33 14.94 9.27
N ARG A 161 6.52 14.86 9.85
CA ARG A 161 7.81 15.02 9.15
C ARG A 161 7.98 14.00 8.03
N ALA A 162 7.70 12.71 8.30
CA ALA A 162 7.76 11.65 7.29
C ALA A 162 6.78 11.89 6.13
N CYS A 163 5.55 12.30 6.41
CA CYS A 163 4.56 12.64 5.39
C CYS A 163 5.00 13.84 4.53
N LEU A 164 5.57 14.86 5.14
CA LEU A 164 6.09 16.03 4.42
C LEU A 164 7.30 15.67 3.56
N ALA A 165 8.21 14.82 4.06
CA ALA A 165 9.33 14.30 3.27
C ALA A 165 8.84 13.50 2.05
N ALA A 166 7.84 12.63 2.22
CA ALA A 166 7.23 11.89 1.12
C ALA A 166 6.60 12.81 0.07
N LYS A 167 5.84 13.81 0.52
CA LYS A 167 5.23 14.82 -0.37
C LYS A 167 6.30 15.61 -1.14
N LYS A 168 7.35 16.05 -0.47
CA LYS A 168 8.44 16.83 -1.07
C LYS A 168 9.28 16.01 -2.04
N ALA A 169 9.44 14.70 -1.77
CA ALA A 169 10.09 13.77 -2.68
C ALA A 169 9.26 13.42 -3.91
N GLY A 170 7.97 13.79 -3.96
CA GLY A 170 7.07 13.54 -5.08
C GLY A 170 6.38 12.19 -5.08
N ALA A 171 6.26 11.54 -3.91
CA ALA A 171 5.54 10.27 -3.79
C ALA A 171 4.05 10.41 -4.15
N ASP A 172 3.43 9.32 -4.62
CA ASP A 172 2.01 9.28 -4.96
C ASP A 172 1.12 8.99 -3.73
N PHE A 173 1.64 8.21 -2.79
CA PHE A 173 0.95 7.85 -1.55
C PHE A 173 1.88 7.88 -0.34
N VAL A 174 1.27 8.09 0.83
CA VAL A 174 1.83 7.69 2.12
C VAL A 174 1.08 6.47 2.64
N LYS A 175 1.78 5.52 3.28
CA LYS A 175 1.23 4.29 3.81
C LYS A 175 1.57 4.14 5.28
N THR A 176 0.64 3.65 6.11
CA THR A 176 0.84 3.57 7.56
C THR A 176 1.92 2.59 7.96
N SER A 177 1.83 1.33 7.54
CA SER A 177 2.53 0.24 8.22
C SER A 177 2.99 -0.86 7.27
N THR A 178 4.05 -1.56 7.67
CA THR A 178 4.51 -2.78 7.00
C THR A 178 3.62 -3.99 7.31
N GLY A 179 3.03 -4.04 8.50
CA GLY A 179 2.35 -5.21 9.05
C GLY A 179 3.28 -6.14 9.87
N PHE A 180 4.58 -5.83 9.95
CA PHE A 180 5.59 -6.62 10.69
C PHE A 180 6.01 -5.98 12.02
N ALA A 181 5.62 -4.71 12.28
CA ALA A 181 5.81 -4.08 13.57
C ALA A 181 4.61 -4.36 14.51
N LYS A 182 4.78 -3.99 15.80
CA LYS A 182 3.71 -4.09 16.80
C LYS A 182 2.70 -2.96 16.59
N GLY A 183 1.79 -3.11 15.64
CA GLY A 183 0.75 -2.14 15.35
C GLY A 183 0.33 -2.16 13.89
N GLY A 184 -0.68 -1.37 13.57
CA GLY A 184 -1.23 -1.24 12.22
C GLY A 184 -1.91 0.11 12.05
N ALA A 185 -2.73 0.25 11.01
CA ALA A 185 -3.46 1.47 10.73
C ALA A 185 -4.45 1.82 11.84
N THR A 186 -4.42 3.06 12.31
CA THR A 186 -5.42 3.63 13.21
C THR A 186 -6.18 4.77 12.53
N VAL A 187 -7.42 5.02 12.96
CA VAL A 187 -8.23 6.15 12.49
C VAL A 187 -7.49 7.48 12.74
N ALA A 188 -6.84 7.61 13.90
CA ALA A 188 -6.09 8.81 14.26
C ALA A 188 -4.90 9.04 13.33
N ASP A 189 -4.11 8.00 13.03
CA ASP A 189 -2.98 8.09 12.11
C ASP A 189 -3.43 8.47 10.70
N ILE A 190 -4.46 7.82 10.18
CA ILE A 190 -5.00 8.14 8.85
C ILE A 190 -5.47 9.59 8.78
N ALA A 191 -6.21 10.06 9.79
CA ALA A 191 -6.67 11.44 9.84
C ALA A 191 -5.49 12.44 9.92
N LEU A 192 -4.44 12.13 10.69
CA LEU A 192 -3.23 12.94 10.78
C LEU A 192 -2.50 12.99 9.42
N MET A 193 -2.25 11.81 8.82
CA MET A 193 -1.59 11.70 7.52
C MET A 193 -2.35 12.45 6.43
N ARG A 194 -3.69 12.27 6.37
CA ARG A 194 -4.55 12.97 5.40
C ARG A 194 -4.47 14.49 5.54
N ARG A 195 -4.55 15.02 6.77
CA ARG A 195 -4.39 16.46 7.02
C ARG A 195 -3.02 16.97 6.60
N THR A 196 -1.97 16.18 6.82
CA THR A 196 -0.58 16.57 6.51
C THR A 196 -0.31 16.60 5.02
N VAL A 197 -0.71 15.57 4.28
CA VAL A 197 -0.41 15.49 2.84
C VAL A 197 -1.41 16.27 1.98
N GLY A 198 -2.59 16.61 2.52
CA GLY A 198 -3.66 17.29 1.78
C GLY A 198 -4.34 16.36 0.78
N PRO A 199 -5.09 16.91 -0.20
CA PRO A 199 -5.82 16.12 -1.18
C PRO A 199 -4.94 15.54 -2.30
N GLU A 200 -3.69 15.94 -2.41
CA GLU A 200 -2.82 15.66 -3.55
C GLU A 200 -2.23 14.25 -3.53
N LEU A 201 -1.95 13.72 -2.34
CA LEU A 201 -1.44 12.35 -2.19
C LEU A 201 -2.52 11.38 -1.75
N GLY A 202 -2.39 10.13 -2.20
CA GLY A 202 -3.15 9.03 -1.63
C GLY A 202 -2.71 8.72 -0.19
N VAL A 203 -3.61 8.14 0.61
CA VAL A 203 -3.29 7.59 1.94
C VAL A 203 -3.68 6.12 1.95
N LYS A 204 -2.71 5.22 2.14
CA LYS A 204 -2.94 3.79 2.24
C LYS A 204 -2.92 3.35 3.70
N ALA A 205 -4.02 2.77 4.15
CA ALA A 205 -4.13 2.12 5.44
C ALA A 205 -3.75 0.64 5.33
N SER A 206 -2.82 0.16 6.15
CA SER A 206 -2.43 -1.25 6.18
C SER A 206 -2.01 -1.72 7.57
N GLY A 207 -2.14 -3.04 7.79
CA GLY A 207 -1.94 -3.65 9.10
C GLY A 207 -3.19 -3.57 9.98
N GLY A 208 -3.62 -4.72 10.52
CA GLY A 208 -4.72 -4.80 11.49
C GLY A 208 -6.14 -4.67 10.93
N VAL A 209 -6.34 -4.57 9.63
CA VAL A 209 -7.67 -4.53 8.99
C VAL A 209 -8.28 -5.92 8.99
N LYS A 210 -9.42 -6.12 9.67
CA LYS A 210 -10.04 -7.45 9.88
C LYS A 210 -11.32 -7.69 9.07
N GLY A 211 -11.86 -6.66 8.42
CA GLY A 211 -13.09 -6.74 7.64
C GLY A 211 -13.60 -5.37 7.20
N LEU A 212 -14.80 -5.33 6.63
CA LEU A 212 -15.41 -4.13 6.07
C LEU A 212 -15.61 -3.02 7.10
N ALA A 213 -15.98 -3.35 8.33
CA ALA A 213 -16.22 -2.34 9.37
C ALA A 213 -14.95 -1.54 9.71
N ASP A 214 -13.79 -2.21 9.74
CA ASP A 214 -12.51 -1.53 9.95
C ASP A 214 -12.13 -0.71 8.71
N ALA A 215 -12.25 -1.28 7.52
CA ALA A 215 -11.98 -0.59 6.26
C ALA A 215 -12.82 0.69 6.13
N ARG A 216 -14.10 0.64 6.48
CA ARG A 216 -15.02 1.79 6.46
C ARG A 216 -14.52 2.94 7.34
N LYS A 217 -14.17 2.67 8.60
CA LYS A 217 -13.63 3.69 9.52
C LYS A 217 -12.36 4.35 9.00
N LEU A 218 -11.47 3.56 8.37
CA LEU A 218 -10.21 4.08 7.82
C LEU A 218 -10.46 4.94 6.57
N VAL A 219 -11.42 4.55 5.70
CA VAL A 219 -11.80 5.36 4.54
C VAL A 219 -12.49 6.65 4.97
N GLU A 220 -13.39 6.61 5.95
CA GLU A 220 -14.01 7.80 6.54
C GLU A 220 -12.99 8.77 7.16
N ALA A 221 -11.89 8.23 7.71
CA ALA A 221 -10.78 9.03 8.23
C ALA A 221 -9.88 9.62 7.13
N GLY A 222 -10.05 9.23 5.87
CA GLY A 222 -9.31 9.78 4.74
C GLY A 222 -8.41 8.80 3.99
N ALA A 223 -8.47 7.47 4.28
CA ALA A 223 -7.76 6.49 3.46
C ALA A 223 -8.39 6.37 2.07
N THR A 224 -7.55 6.26 1.05
CA THR A 224 -7.96 6.07 -0.36
C THR A 224 -7.49 4.72 -0.91
N ARG A 225 -6.79 3.93 -0.10
CA ARG A 225 -6.32 2.59 -0.41
C ARG A 225 -6.25 1.77 0.89
N ILE A 226 -6.56 0.48 0.81
CA ILE A 226 -6.53 -0.45 1.94
C ILE A 226 -5.61 -1.63 1.58
N GLY A 227 -4.55 -1.83 2.35
CA GLY A 227 -3.71 -3.03 2.26
C GLY A 227 -4.20 -4.08 3.25
N ALA A 228 -4.70 -5.21 2.75
CA ALA A 228 -5.24 -6.27 3.60
C ALA A 228 -5.03 -7.66 2.99
N SER A 229 -4.79 -8.66 3.84
CA SER A 229 -4.83 -10.08 3.48
C SER A 229 -6.26 -10.65 3.45
N VAL A 230 -7.21 -9.93 4.02
CA VAL A 230 -8.64 -10.31 4.10
C VAL A 230 -9.49 -9.62 3.03
N GLY A 231 -8.90 -9.29 1.87
CA GLY A 231 -9.58 -8.57 0.79
C GLY A 231 -10.88 -9.25 0.33
N VAL A 232 -10.85 -10.56 0.15
CA VAL A 232 -12.02 -11.37 -0.24
C VAL A 232 -13.15 -11.23 0.78
N LYS A 233 -12.82 -11.31 2.08
CA LYS A 233 -13.82 -11.12 3.16
C LYS A 233 -14.46 -9.72 3.09
N ILE A 234 -13.66 -8.68 2.90
CA ILE A 234 -14.16 -7.30 2.79
C ILE A 234 -15.14 -7.17 1.61
N ALA A 235 -14.78 -7.71 0.44
CA ALA A 235 -15.63 -7.68 -0.74
C ALA A 235 -16.95 -8.46 -0.54
N GLN A 236 -16.90 -9.63 0.09
CA GLN A 236 -18.08 -10.44 0.40
C GLN A 236 -19.00 -9.76 1.44
N GLU A 237 -18.44 -9.16 2.49
CA GLU A 237 -19.21 -8.39 3.47
C GLU A 237 -19.90 -7.18 2.83
N ALA A 238 -19.25 -6.53 1.86
CA ALA A 238 -19.82 -5.41 1.12
C ALA A 238 -20.97 -5.82 0.17
N ASP A 239 -20.96 -7.07 -0.29
CA ASP A 239 -22.04 -7.64 -1.13
C ASP A 239 -23.24 -8.18 -0.31
N GLY A 240 -23.24 -7.97 1.01
CA GLY A 240 -24.28 -8.48 1.91
C GLY A 240 -24.20 -9.99 2.17
N GLY A 241 -23.15 -10.64 1.71
CA GLY A 241 -22.89 -12.06 1.94
C GLY A 241 -22.35 -12.30 3.35
N ARG A 242 -22.80 -13.37 4.03
CA ARG A 242 -22.10 -13.88 5.22
C ARG A 242 -20.71 -14.37 4.80
N PRO A 243 -19.61 -14.02 5.51
CA PRO A 243 -18.30 -14.53 5.17
C PRO A 243 -18.33 -16.07 5.20
N SER A 244 -18.13 -16.70 4.06
CA SER A 244 -17.78 -18.12 4.03
C SER A 244 -16.47 -18.22 4.79
N GLY A 245 -16.39 -19.09 5.80
CA GLY A 245 -15.25 -19.21 6.71
C GLY A 245 -13.94 -19.55 5.96
N SER A 246 -13.40 -18.60 5.24
CA SER A 246 -12.13 -18.68 4.57
C SER A 246 -11.05 -18.29 5.56
N THR A 247 -10.13 -19.17 5.78
CA THR A 247 -8.85 -18.92 6.45
C THR A 247 -8.14 -17.79 5.73
N GLY A 248 -8.36 -16.56 6.20
CA GLY A 248 -7.58 -15.42 5.74
C GLY A 248 -6.09 -15.72 5.91
N LEU A 249 -5.30 -15.41 4.90
CA LEU A 249 -3.85 -15.45 5.01
C LEU A 249 -3.45 -14.37 6.03
N ALA A 250 -3.36 -14.73 7.31
CA ALA A 250 -2.95 -13.78 8.36
C ALA A 250 -1.48 -13.38 8.18
N TYR A 251 -1.13 -12.13 8.46
CA TYR A 251 0.24 -11.65 8.56
C TYR A 251 1.03 -12.42 9.63
#